data_bee13afa9022befcbefb1587f30187b7
#
_entry.id   bee13afa9022befcbefb1587f30187b7
#
_cell.length_a   1.000
_cell.length_b   1.000
_cell.length_c   1.000
_cell.angle_alpha   90.00
_cell.angle_beta   90.00
_cell.angle_gamma   90.00
#
_symmetry.space_group_name_H-M   'P 1'
#
loop_
_entity.id
_entity.type
_entity.pdbx_description
1 polymer ?
#
loop_
_entity_poly.entity_id
_entity_poly.type
_entity_poly.pdbx_seq_one_letter_code
_entity_poly.pdbx_strand_id
1 'polypeptide(L)'
;MNRGDSLRLRGAPVPACFPTSGPVDLLIYGEAPGPRGADQSGIPFWGDGAGIPLYRALVRATRAQVPETAWEPWDGARLRDAAIWPVLVGVALSNAFAACPTDDGHKFRTPKKGELNSAQNLTRLEAELETAAARGTNRVITLGRCAALTLGPLVEKRGWLLVPFPHPSSQGLLMSAPGKGRGLKLADLRAAWEDRLVAALA
;
A
#
# COMPACT_ATOMS: atom_id res chain seq x y z
N MET A 1 20.67 24.21 -6.54
CA MET A 1 20.00 22.99 -6.06
C MET A 1 21.08 21.99 -5.68
N ASN A 2 21.29 21.79 -4.37
CA ASN A 2 22.32 20.88 -3.87
C ASN A 2 21.98 19.42 -4.20
N ARG A 3 22.76 18.81 -5.09
CA ARG A 3 22.80 17.36 -5.33
C ARG A 3 23.61 16.74 -4.19
N GLY A 4 23.01 16.38 -3.07
CA GLY A 4 23.83 15.81 -2.02
C GLY A 4 23.13 15.18 -0.82
N ASP A 5 21.89 15.48 -0.52
CA ASP A 5 21.22 14.79 0.57
C ASP A 5 20.54 13.52 0.06
N SER A 6 21.24 12.38 0.21
CA SER A 6 20.61 11.08 0.04
C SER A 6 19.53 10.95 1.11
N LEU A 7 18.27 10.73 0.69
CA LEU A 7 17.15 10.52 1.59
C LEU A 7 17.53 9.44 2.63
N ARG A 8 17.55 9.81 3.91
CA ARG A 8 17.72 8.84 4.98
C ARG A 8 16.41 8.13 5.23
N LEU A 9 16.41 6.81 5.12
CA LEU A 9 15.27 5.98 5.44
C LEU A 9 15.06 5.95 6.96
N ARG A 10 13.83 6.10 7.40
CA ARG A 10 13.49 5.99 8.82
C ARG A 10 13.57 4.56 9.31
N GLY A 11 13.19 3.60 8.45
CA GLY A 11 13.21 2.17 8.74
C GLY A 11 12.30 1.74 9.89
N ALA A 12 11.51 2.67 10.42
CA ALA A 12 10.54 2.37 11.47
C ALA A 12 9.38 1.55 10.88
N PRO A 13 8.78 0.65 11.65
CA PRO A 13 7.57 -0.04 11.24
C PRO A 13 6.44 0.95 10.95
N VAL A 14 5.81 0.79 9.79
CA VAL A 14 4.60 1.51 9.39
C VAL A 14 3.41 0.61 9.75
N PRO A 15 2.61 0.98 10.76
CA PRO A 15 1.47 0.18 11.19
C PRO A 15 0.38 0.13 10.13
N ALA A 16 -0.50 -0.86 10.21
CA ALA A 16 -1.73 -0.87 9.43
C ALA A 16 -2.58 0.36 9.78
N CYS A 17 -3.11 1.01 8.76
CA CYS A 17 -3.99 2.17 8.89
C CYS A 17 -5.44 1.69 8.78
N PHE A 18 -6.14 1.67 9.91
CA PHE A 18 -7.57 1.36 9.99
C PHE A 18 -8.40 2.63 10.02
N PRO A 19 -9.68 2.59 9.58
CA PRO A 19 -10.63 3.67 9.86
C PRO A 19 -10.76 3.87 11.38
N THR A 20 -10.96 5.11 11.82
CA THR A 20 -11.11 5.45 13.24
C THR A 20 -12.33 4.79 13.88
N SER A 21 -13.37 4.51 13.11
CA SER A 21 -14.62 3.88 13.57
C SER A 21 -15.32 3.12 12.44
N GLY A 22 -16.35 2.36 12.80
CA GLY A 22 -17.20 1.64 11.85
C GLY A 22 -16.63 0.30 11.37
N PRO A 23 -17.37 -0.40 10.49
CA PRO A 23 -16.94 -1.67 9.92
C PRO A 23 -15.72 -1.49 9.00
N VAL A 24 -15.05 -2.60 8.73
CA VAL A 24 -13.99 -2.70 7.72
C VAL A 24 -14.38 -3.79 6.74
N ASP A 25 -14.74 -3.43 5.51
CA ASP A 25 -15.23 -4.37 4.51
C ASP A 25 -14.10 -5.15 3.85
N LEU A 26 -12.90 -4.53 3.79
CA LEU A 26 -11.73 -5.15 3.17
C LEU A 26 -10.41 -4.55 3.69
N LEU A 27 -9.34 -5.33 3.52
CA LEU A 27 -7.95 -4.91 3.70
C LEU A 27 -7.25 -4.80 2.36
N ILE A 28 -6.39 -3.79 2.20
CA ILE A 28 -5.50 -3.66 1.04
C ILE A 28 -4.05 -3.75 1.52
N TYR A 29 -3.30 -4.71 0.98
CA TYR A 29 -1.89 -4.91 1.31
C TYR A 29 -0.97 -4.59 0.14
N GLY A 30 0.02 -3.74 0.38
CA GLY A 30 1.18 -3.58 -0.51
C GLY A 30 2.32 -4.52 -0.16
N GLU A 31 3.47 -4.30 -0.79
CA GLU A 31 4.70 -5.06 -0.53
C GLU A 31 5.39 -4.59 0.75
N ALA A 32 5.79 -3.32 0.78
CA ALA A 32 6.50 -2.68 1.88
C ALA A 32 6.34 -1.15 1.77
N PRO A 33 6.59 -0.39 2.87
CA PRO A 33 6.61 1.07 2.83
C PRO A 33 7.64 1.59 1.84
N GLY A 34 7.23 2.51 0.97
CA GLY A 34 8.12 3.18 0.05
C GLY A 34 8.98 4.25 0.74
N PRO A 35 10.20 4.49 0.22
CA PRO A 35 11.21 5.30 0.91
C PRO A 35 10.85 6.79 1.04
N ARG A 36 10.07 7.35 0.11
CA ARG A 36 9.69 8.78 0.09
C ARG A 36 8.30 9.05 0.63
N GLY A 37 7.48 8.02 0.75
CA GLY A 37 6.11 8.13 1.19
C GLY A 37 5.87 7.49 2.53
N ALA A 38 5.47 6.23 2.54
CA ALA A 38 5.04 5.53 3.75
C ALA A 38 6.13 5.46 4.83
N ASP A 39 7.41 5.25 4.47
CA ASP A 39 8.53 5.30 5.42
C ASP A 39 8.63 6.67 6.11
N GLN A 40 8.37 7.76 5.40
CA GLN A 40 8.47 9.12 5.92
C GLN A 40 7.20 9.56 6.64
N SER A 41 6.03 9.23 6.11
CA SER A 41 4.73 9.64 6.68
C SER A 41 4.28 8.78 7.85
N GLY A 42 4.67 7.50 7.90
CA GLY A 42 4.17 6.53 8.86
C GLY A 42 2.80 5.94 8.50
N ILE A 43 2.27 6.21 7.28
CA ILE A 43 0.99 5.69 6.81
C ILE A 43 1.20 4.91 5.51
N PRO A 44 0.62 3.71 5.35
CA PRO A 44 0.78 2.91 4.15
C PRO A 44 0.42 3.69 2.87
N PHE A 45 1.30 3.65 1.87
CA PHE A 45 1.20 4.33 0.56
C PHE A 45 1.17 5.86 0.59
N TRP A 46 1.06 6.51 1.75
CA TRP A 46 0.89 7.96 1.88
C TRP A 46 2.18 8.72 1.56
N GLY A 47 2.15 9.47 0.45
CA GLY A 47 3.32 10.16 -0.10
C GLY A 47 4.14 9.32 -1.09
N ASP A 48 3.85 8.03 -1.29
CA ASP A 48 4.49 7.18 -2.28
C ASP A 48 3.91 7.39 -3.68
N GLY A 49 4.74 7.26 -4.73
CA GLY A 49 4.25 7.33 -6.10
C GLY A 49 3.20 6.27 -6.46
N ALA A 50 3.25 5.10 -5.80
CA ALA A 50 2.23 4.06 -5.88
C ALA A 50 0.94 4.43 -5.12
N GLY A 51 1.02 5.34 -4.17
CA GLY A 51 -0.12 5.82 -3.39
C GLY A 51 -1.07 6.71 -4.20
N ILE A 52 -0.57 7.49 -5.15
CA ILE A 52 -1.41 8.40 -5.95
C ILE A 52 -2.59 7.65 -6.61
N PRO A 53 -2.38 6.63 -7.45
CA PRO A 53 -3.51 5.91 -8.07
C PRO A 53 -4.37 5.17 -7.04
N LEU A 54 -3.78 4.65 -5.96
CA LEU A 54 -4.53 3.99 -4.90
C LEU A 54 -5.49 4.96 -4.22
N TYR A 55 -4.99 6.07 -3.69
CA TYR A 55 -5.84 7.04 -2.99
C TYR A 55 -6.86 7.73 -3.91
N ARG A 56 -6.53 7.94 -5.20
CA ARG A 56 -7.51 8.42 -6.20
C ARG A 56 -8.66 7.43 -6.38
N ALA A 57 -8.36 6.14 -6.51
CA ALA A 57 -9.39 5.11 -6.60
C ALA A 57 -10.23 5.03 -5.32
N LEU A 58 -9.62 5.11 -4.13
CA LEU A 58 -10.32 5.12 -2.85
C LEU A 58 -11.25 6.34 -2.71
N VAL A 59 -10.80 7.54 -3.11
CA VAL A 59 -11.64 8.75 -3.10
C VAL A 59 -12.82 8.60 -4.06
N ARG A 60 -12.59 8.13 -5.28
CA ARG A 60 -13.65 7.88 -6.29
C ARG A 60 -14.69 6.85 -5.82
N ALA A 61 -14.24 5.86 -5.04
CA ALA A 61 -15.11 4.83 -4.46
C ALA A 61 -15.71 5.24 -3.09
N THR A 62 -15.54 6.49 -2.65
CA THR A 62 -15.95 6.99 -1.33
C THR A 62 -15.37 6.21 -0.14
N ARG A 63 -14.21 5.56 -0.34
CA ARG A 63 -13.47 4.77 0.66
C ARG A 63 -12.35 5.55 1.35
N ALA A 64 -12.06 6.76 0.88
CA ALA A 64 -11.15 7.69 1.55
C ALA A 64 -11.56 9.15 1.33
N GLN A 65 -11.24 9.98 2.32
CA GLN A 65 -11.22 11.44 2.18
C GLN A 65 -9.75 11.87 2.22
N VAL A 66 -9.33 12.60 1.20
CA VAL A 66 -7.97 13.12 1.04
C VAL A 66 -8.07 14.64 0.92
N PRO A 67 -7.45 15.41 1.83
CA PRO A 67 -7.44 16.87 1.71
C PRO A 67 -6.82 17.30 0.38
N GLU A 68 -7.41 18.31 -0.26
CA GLU A 68 -6.92 18.82 -1.55
C GLU A 68 -5.45 19.22 -1.49
N THR A 69 -5.04 19.81 -0.38
CA THR A 69 -3.64 20.17 -0.11
C THR A 69 -2.68 19.01 -0.01
N ALA A 70 -3.16 17.76 0.05
CA ALA A 70 -2.28 16.59 0.09
C ALA A 70 -1.65 16.27 -1.27
N TRP A 71 -2.32 16.64 -2.37
CA TRP A 71 -1.94 16.17 -3.70
C TRP A 71 -0.68 16.80 -4.25
N GLU A 72 -0.35 18.04 -3.86
CA GLU A 72 0.83 18.76 -4.38
C GLU A 72 1.57 19.55 -3.30
N PRO A 73 2.86 19.24 -3.09
CA PRO A 73 3.59 18.05 -3.56
C PRO A 73 3.19 16.78 -2.78
N TRP A 74 3.07 15.66 -3.48
CA TRP A 74 2.79 14.35 -2.89
C TRP A 74 4.10 13.74 -2.34
N ASP A 75 4.41 14.03 -1.08
CA ASP A 75 5.65 13.68 -0.39
C ASP A 75 5.38 13.34 1.06
N GLY A 76 5.89 12.18 1.53
CA GLY A 76 5.58 11.65 2.86
C GLY A 76 6.08 12.50 4.01
N ALA A 77 7.28 13.09 3.89
CA ALA A 77 7.85 13.95 4.94
C ALA A 77 7.05 15.24 5.07
N ARG A 78 6.76 15.89 3.95
CA ARG A 78 5.91 17.09 3.93
C ARG A 78 4.52 16.81 4.51
N LEU A 79 3.87 15.71 4.10
CA LEU A 79 2.53 15.36 4.58
C LEU A 79 2.51 15.14 6.09
N ARG A 80 3.55 14.46 6.63
CA ARG A 80 3.73 14.30 8.07
C ARG A 80 3.92 15.64 8.76
N ASP A 81 4.85 16.46 8.29
CA ASP A 81 5.24 17.72 8.93
C ASP A 81 4.11 18.75 8.92
N ALA A 82 3.24 18.69 7.91
CA ALA A 82 2.03 19.50 7.82
C ALA A 82 0.82 18.87 8.53
N ALA A 83 0.96 17.71 9.18
CA ALA A 83 -0.12 16.96 9.82
C ALA A 83 -1.32 16.71 8.88
N ILE A 84 -1.06 16.39 7.62
CA ILE A 84 -2.08 16.09 6.61
C ILE A 84 -2.24 14.57 6.52
N TRP A 85 -3.42 14.07 6.89
CA TRP A 85 -3.72 12.65 6.99
C TRP A 85 -4.96 12.26 6.16
N PRO A 86 -5.00 11.04 5.59
CA PRO A 86 -6.21 10.53 4.96
C PRO A 86 -7.19 10.05 6.03
N VAL A 87 -8.49 10.16 5.74
CA VAL A 87 -9.54 9.49 6.51
C VAL A 87 -10.04 8.31 5.68
N LEU A 88 -9.92 7.10 6.21
CA LEU A 88 -10.38 5.88 5.55
C LEU A 88 -11.80 5.53 5.99
N VAL A 89 -12.60 4.95 5.07
CA VAL A 89 -13.98 4.54 5.28
C VAL A 89 -14.18 3.11 4.79
N GLY A 90 -14.45 2.19 5.70
CA GLY A 90 -14.71 0.77 5.37
C GLY A 90 -13.53 0.00 4.81
N VAL A 91 -12.34 0.59 4.72
CA VAL A 91 -11.12 -0.04 4.20
C VAL A 91 -9.94 0.19 5.13
N ALA A 92 -9.10 -0.82 5.31
CA ALA A 92 -7.82 -0.67 5.99
C ALA A 92 -6.67 -0.92 5.02
N LEU A 93 -5.55 -0.22 5.23
CA LEU A 93 -4.34 -0.29 4.41
C LEU A 93 -3.16 -0.82 5.22
N SER A 94 -2.37 -1.71 4.65
CA SER A 94 -1.14 -2.22 5.26
C SER A 94 -0.13 -2.66 4.19
N ASN A 95 0.99 -3.25 4.65
CA ASN A 95 2.01 -3.84 3.79
C ASN A 95 2.35 -5.25 4.28
N ALA A 96 2.71 -6.14 3.36
CA ALA A 96 3.18 -7.50 3.66
C ALA A 96 4.44 -7.50 4.53
N PHE A 97 5.29 -6.46 4.41
CA PHE A 97 6.41 -6.18 5.30
C PHE A 97 6.26 -4.78 5.88
N ALA A 98 6.40 -4.62 7.20
CA ALA A 98 6.02 -3.38 7.87
C ALA A 98 7.02 -2.23 7.72
N ALA A 99 8.30 -2.50 7.52
CA ALA A 99 9.34 -1.47 7.44
C ALA A 99 9.81 -1.25 6.01
N CYS A 100 10.40 -0.08 5.73
CA CYS A 100 11.07 0.17 4.45
C CYS A 100 12.36 -0.68 4.39
N PRO A 101 12.43 -1.71 3.51
CA PRO A 101 13.56 -2.62 3.53
C PRO A 101 14.81 -1.96 2.97
N THR A 102 15.90 -2.06 3.72
CA THR A 102 17.20 -1.50 3.36
C THR A 102 18.32 -2.33 3.98
N ASP A 103 19.50 -2.31 3.39
CA ASP A 103 20.70 -2.91 3.97
C ASP A 103 21.67 -1.83 4.49
N ASP A 104 21.54 -0.57 4.05
CA ASP A 104 22.46 0.53 4.34
C ASP A 104 21.80 1.80 4.92
N GLY A 105 20.46 1.76 5.13
CA GLY A 105 19.71 2.92 5.61
C GLY A 105 19.43 4.00 4.56
N HIS A 106 19.86 3.80 3.31
CA HIS A 106 19.73 4.79 2.23
C HIS A 106 19.06 4.24 0.98
N LYS A 107 19.27 2.96 0.67
CA LYS A 107 18.74 2.35 -0.55
C LYS A 107 17.60 1.39 -0.22
N PHE A 108 16.46 1.65 -0.82
CA PHE A 108 15.33 0.73 -0.80
C PHE A 108 15.65 -0.53 -1.60
N ARG A 109 15.23 -1.66 -1.09
CA ARG A 109 15.20 -2.95 -1.78
C ARG A 109 13.87 -3.67 -1.59
N THR A 110 13.65 -4.73 -2.34
CA THR A 110 12.53 -5.66 -2.08
C THR A 110 12.77 -6.42 -0.77
N PRO A 111 11.72 -6.68 0.05
CA PRO A 111 11.83 -7.52 1.23
C PRO A 111 12.35 -8.93 0.87
N LYS A 112 13.25 -9.47 1.67
CA LYS A 112 13.74 -10.86 1.51
C LYS A 112 12.67 -11.84 1.96
N LYS A 113 12.64 -13.04 1.35
CA LYS A 113 11.69 -14.10 1.72
C LYS A 113 11.73 -14.42 3.23
N GLY A 114 12.93 -14.44 3.83
CA GLY A 114 13.10 -14.67 5.27
C GLY A 114 12.48 -13.57 6.13
N GLU A 115 12.51 -12.31 5.70
CA GLU A 115 11.88 -11.18 6.40
C GLU A 115 10.36 -11.29 6.35
N LEU A 116 9.80 -11.59 5.17
CA LEU A 116 8.37 -11.78 4.98
C LEU A 116 7.81 -12.94 5.80
N ASN A 117 8.57 -14.05 5.88
CA ASN A 117 8.17 -15.28 6.56
C ASN A 117 8.72 -15.37 8.00
N SER A 118 9.30 -14.31 8.55
CA SER A 118 9.73 -14.30 9.94
C SER A 118 8.52 -14.47 10.88
N ALA A 119 8.71 -15.15 12.00
CA ALA A 119 7.65 -15.35 12.99
C ALA A 119 7.04 -14.00 13.43
N GLN A 120 7.88 -13.00 13.66
CA GLN A 120 7.44 -11.66 14.04
C GLN A 120 6.53 -11.03 12.98
N ASN A 121 6.90 -11.12 11.69
CA ASN A 121 6.08 -10.54 10.62
C ASN A 121 4.76 -11.31 10.44
N LEU A 122 4.80 -12.63 10.51
CA LEU A 122 3.58 -13.44 10.40
C LEU A 122 2.63 -13.19 11.57
N THR A 123 3.13 -13.09 12.81
CA THR A 123 2.32 -12.74 14.00
C THR A 123 1.67 -11.37 13.82
N ARG A 124 2.39 -10.38 13.27
CA ARG A 124 1.81 -9.06 12.98
C ARG A 124 0.69 -9.15 11.95
N LEU A 125 0.92 -9.86 10.84
CA LEU A 125 -0.11 -10.02 9.80
C LEU A 125 -1.35 -10.73 10.34
N GLU A 126 -1.16 -11.79 11.15
CA GLU A 126 -2.27 -12.48 11.82
C GLU A 126 -3.07 -11.53 12.72
N ALA A 127 -2.40 -10.70 13.52
CA ALA A 127 -3.06 -9.72 14.40
C ALA A 127 -3.84 -8.65 13.61
N GLU A 128 -3.31 -8.19 12.47
CA GLU A 128 -4.01 -7.25 11.59
C GLU A 128 -5.27 -7.89 10.98
N LEU A 129 -5.17 -9.15 10.54
CA LEU A 129 -6.31 -9.90 10.01
C LEU A 129 -7.36 -10.16 11.10
N GLU A 130 -6.97 -10.49 12.34
CA GLU A 130 -7.91 -10.64 13.45
C GLU A 130 -8.61 -9.32 13.79
N THR A 131 -7.86 -8.21 13.82
CA THR A 131 -8.44 -6.87 14.03
C THR A 131 -9.49 -6.54 12.97
N ALA A 132 -9.21 -6.89 11.71
CA ALA A 132 -10.14 -6.67 10.61
C ALA A 132 -11.35 -7.61 10.68
N ALA A 133 -11.13 -8.90 11.04
CA ALA A 133 -12.20 -9.88 11.25
C ALA A 133 -13.22 -9.40 12.29
N ALA A 134 -12.72 -8.89 13.42
CA ALA A 134 -13.57 -8.34 14.49
C ALA A 134 -14.42 -7.13 14.03
N ARG A 135 -14.06 -6.52 12.88
CA ARG A 135 -14.78 -5.40 12.26
C ARG A 135 -15.56 -5.78 11.00
N GLY A 136 -15.68 -7.08 10.72
CA GLY A 136 -16.53 -7.64 9.64
C GLY A 136 -15.82 -7.96 8.34
N THR A 137 -14.47 -7.84 8.27
CA THR A 137 -13.70 -8.15 7.05
C THR A 137 -13.67 -9.64 6.76
N ASN A 138 -13.88 -9.98 5.49
CA ASN A 138 -13.66 -11.31 4.93
C ASN A 138 -12.98 -11.26 3.55
N ARG A 139 -12.44 -10.09 3.17
CA ARG A 139 -11.86 -9.84 1.84
C ARG A 139 -10.54 -9.08 1.94
N VAL A 140 -9.55 -9.54 1.16
CA VAL A 140 -8.23 -8.92 1.08
C VAL A 140 -7.89 -8.64 -0.38
N ILE A 141 -7.49 -7.42 -0.67
CA ILE A 141 -6.86 -7.03 -1.95
C ILE A 141 -5.34 -6.97 -1.72
N THR A 142 -4.58 -7.59 -2.61
CA THR A 142 -3.12 -7.51 -2.58
C THR A 142 -2.58 -6.78 -3.80
N LEU A 143 -1.68 -5.83 -3.59
CA LEU A 143 -1.05 -5.02 -4.63
C LEU A 143 0.36 -5.55 -4.91
N GLY A 144 0.47 -6.32 -5.99
CA GLY A 144 1.71 -6.95 -6.41
C GLY A 144 1.89 -8.39 -5.90
N ARG A 145 2.83 -9.09 -6.57
CA ARG A 145 3.08 -10.51 -6.36
C ARG A 145 3.58 -10.83 -4.94
N CYS A 146 4.44 -9.97 -4.39
CA CYS A 146 5.00 -10.16 -3.06
C CYS A 146 3.90 -10.23 -1.99
N ALA A 147 2.99 -9.24 -1.99
CA ALA A 147 1.85 -9.20 -1.08
C ALA A 147 0.95 -10.43 -1.28
N ALA A 148 0.63 -10.81 -2.53
CA ALA A 148 -0.23 -11.96 -2.83
C ALA A 148 0.36 -13.28 -2.30
N LEU A 149 1.66 -13.50 -2.49
CA LEU A 149 2.34 -14.72 -2.02
C LEU A 149 2.44 -14.79 -0.49
N THR A 150 2.59 -13.64 0.17
CA THR A 150 2.71 -13.59 1.63
C THR A 150 1.35 -13.73 2.32
N LEU A 151 0.32 -13.04 1.82
CA LEU A 151 -1.02 -13.04 2.42
C LEU A 151 -1.86 -14.26 2.02
N GLY A 152 -1.61 -14.85 0.83
CA GLY A 152 -2.41 -15.95 0.29
C GLY A 152 -2.69 -17.07 1.29
N PRO A 153 -1.66 -17.70 1.89
CA PRO A 153 -1.86 -18.77 2.86
C PRO A 153 -2.66 -18.35 4.10
N LEU A 154 -2.48 -17.10 4.58
CA LEU A 154 -3.16 -16.59 5.77
C LEU A 154 -4.64 -16.31 5.50
N VAL A 155 -4.95 -15.83 4.29
CA VAL A 155 -6.32 -15.52 3.82
C VAL A 155 -7.08 -16.82 3.51
N GLU A 156 -6.43 -17.78 2.84
CA GLU A 156 -6.99 -19.10 2.52
C GLU A 156 -7.35 -19.87 3.81
N LYS A 157 -6.46 -19.89 4.79
CA LYS A 157 -6.72 -20.52 6.11
C LYS A 157 -7.98 -20.00 6.79
N ARG A 158 -8.37 -18.74 6.51
CA ARG A 158 -9.58 -18.09 7.04
C ARG A 158 -10.83 -18.30 6.18
N GLY A 159 -10.69 -18.90 5.01
CA GLY A 159 -11.78 -19.00 4.02
C GLY A 159 -12.19 -17.64 3.44
N TRP A 160 -11.29 -16.65 3.47
CA TRP A 160 -11.57 -15.32 2.97
C TRP A 160 -11.27 -15.17 1.47
N LEU A 161 -11.83 -14.15 0.85
CA LEU A 161 -11.58 -13.83 -0.54
C LEU A 161 -10.26 -13.05 -0.69
N LEU A 162 -9.34 -13.58 -1.51
CA LEU A 162 -8.13 -12.89 -1.94
C LEU A 162 -8.29 -12.38 -3.37
N VAL A 163 -8.09 -11.08 -3.56
CA VAL A 163 -8.17 -10.44 -4.88
C VAL A 163 -6.82 -9.83 -5.25
N PRO A 164 -6.01 -10.46 -6.11
CA PRO A 164 -4.72 -9.93 -6.50
C PRO A 164 -4.85 -8.83 -7.56
N PHE A 165 -4.13 -7.73 -7.35
CA PHE A 165 -3.95 -6.64 -8.29
C PHE A 165 -2.48 -6.44 -8.64
N PRO A 166 -2.15 -5.93 -9.84
CA PRO A 166 -0.82 -5.43 -10.14
C PRO A 166 -0.43 -4.33 -9.15
N HIS A 167 0.86 -4.26 -8.79
CA HIS A 167 1.35 -3.15 -7.98
C HIS A 167 1.20 -1.82 -8.75
N PRO A 168 0.66 -0.73 -8.15
CA PRO A 168 0.34 0.51 -8.85
C PRO A 168 1.56 1.39 -9.18
N SER A 169 2.78 0.94 -8.89
CA SER A 169 4.00 1.59 -9.38
C SER A 169 4.11 1.52 -10.90
N SER A 170 4.83 2.47 -11.49
CA SER A 170 5.07 2.48 -12.94
C SER A 170 5.63 1.14 -13.45
N GLN A 171 6.61 0.57 -12.74
CA GLN A 171 7.17 -0.73 -13.09
C GLN A 171 6.14 -1.87 -12.97
N GLY A 172 5.35 -1.89 -11.89
CA GLY A 172 4.32 -2.93 -11.68
C GLY A 172 3.25 -2.90 -12.76
N LEU A 173 2.80 -1.73 -13.14
CA LEU A 173 1.81 -1.55 -14.22
C LEU A 173 2.36 -1.98 -15.58
N LEU A 174 3.56 -1.54 -15.94
CA LEU A 174 4.21 -1.94 -17.19
C LEU A 174 4.43 -3.47 -17.26
N MET A 175 4.97 -4.06 -16.19
CA MET A 175 5.26 -5.50 -16.17
C MET A 175 4.02 -6.39 -16.23
N SER A 176 2.86 -5.90 -15.76
CA SER A 176 1.58 -6.61 -15.81
C SER A 176 0.79 -6.39 -17.09
N ALA A 177 1.15 -5.36 -17.87
CA ALA A 177 0.48 -5.04 -19.12
C ALA A 177 0.88 -6.00 -20.26
N PRO A 178 0.03 -6.21 -21.27
CA PRO A 178 0.37 -6.97 -22.48
C PRO A 178 1.67 -6.47 -23.10
N GLY A 179 2.54 -7.38 -23.53
CA GLY A 179 3.84 -7.03 -24.12
C GLY A 179 4.75 -6.22 -23.18
N LYS A 180 4.55 -6.31 -21.85
CA LYS A 180 5.24 -5.50 -20.83
C LYS A 180 5.10 -4.00 -21.06
N GLY A 181 3.92 -3.59 -21.51
CA GLY A 181 3.58 -2.19 -21.74
C GLY A 181 4.19 -1.57 -23.01
N ARG A 182 4.78 -2.36 -23.91
CA ARG A 182 5.35 -1.83 -25.16
C ARG A 182 4.28 -1.08 -25.95
N GLY A 183 4.53 0.20 -26.27
CA GLY A 183 3.59 1.06 -27.01
C GLY A 183 2.42 1.61 -26.20
N LEU A 184 2.31 1.28 -24.91
CA LEU A 184 1.26 1.80 -24.03
C LEU A 184 1.75 3.01 -23.22
N LYS A 185 0.87 3.99 -23.04
CA LYS A 185 1.16 5.14 -22.17
C LYS A 185 0.92 4.77 -20.70
N LEU A 186 1.84 5.15 -19.83
CA LEU A 186 1.70 4.88 -18.40
C LEU A 186 0.46 5.54 -17.79
N ALA A 187 0.04 6.70 -18.29
CA ALA A 187 -1.18 7.38 -17.87
C ALA A 187 -2.42 6.51 -18.11
N ASP A 188 -2.52 5.86 -19.28
CA ASP A 188 -3.65 5.00 -19.63
C ASP A 188 -3.67 3.73 -18.76
N LEU A 189 -2.48 3.17 -18.48
CA LEU A 189 -2.36 2.02 -17.58
C LEU A 189 -2.77 2.36 -16.14
N ARG A 190 -2.44 3.56 -15.66
CA ARG A 190 -2.87 4.05 -14.35
C ARG A 190 -4.38 4.24 -14.30
N ALA A 191 -4.96 4.90 -15.29
CA ALA A 191 -6.41 5.12 -15.36
C ALA A 191 -7.17 3.78 -15.38
N ALA A 192 -6.76 2.84 -16.23
CA ALA A 192 -7.36 1.51 -16.29
C ALA A 192 -7.21 0.73 -14.96
N TRP A 193 -6.08 0.88 -14.28
CA TRP A 193 -5.85 0.26 -12.97
C TRP A 193 -6.78 0.87 -11.90
N GLU A 194 -6.91 2.21 -11.88
CA GLU A 194 -7.81 2.92 -10.97
C GLU A 194 -9.27 2.48 -11.18
N ASP A 195 -9.73 2.42 -12.44
CA ASP A 195 -11.10 1.98 -12.78
C ASP A 195 -11.40 0.56 -12.31
N ARG A 196 -10.44 -0.36 -12.53
CA ARG A 196 -10.55 -1.74 -12.04
C ARG A 196 -10.61 -1.81 -10.51
N LEU A 197 -9.81 -1.00 -9.83
CA LEU A 197 -9.84 -0.97 -8.36
C LEU A 197 -11.16 -0.39 -7.87
N VAL A 198 -11.65 0.71 -8.44
CA VAL A 198 -12.97 1.28 -8.09
C VAL A 198 -14.07 0.23 -8.23
N ALA A 199 -14.08 -0.53 -9.33
CA ALA A 199 -15.04 -1.62 -9.52
C ALA A 199 -14.91 -2.74 -8.47
N ALA A 200 -13.68 -3.02 -8.00
CA ALA A 200 -13.46 -4.02 -6.96
C ALA A 200 -13.77 -3.50 -5.55
N LEU A 201 -13.88 -2.19 -5.35
CA LEU A 201 -14.23 -1.55 -4.07
C LEU A 201 -15.75 -1.38 -3.87
N ALA A 202 -16.51 -1.53 -4.91
CA ALA A 202 -17.96 -1.55 -4.87
C ALA A 202 -18.46 -2.85 -4.23
#